data_a694bca705da8d0f67f3ca1e5f107f84
#
_entry.id   a694bca705da8d0f67f3ca1e5f107f84
#
_cell.length_a   1.000
_cell.length_b   1.000
_cell.length_c   1.000
_cell.angle_alpha   90.00
_cell.angle_beta   90.00
_cell.angle_gamma   90.00
#
_symmetry.space_group_name_H-M   'P 1'
#
loop_
_entity.id
_entity.type
_entity.pdbx_description
1 polymer ?
#
loop_
_entity_poly.entity_id
_entity_poly.type
_entity_poly.pdbx_seq_one_letter_code
_entity_poly.pdbx_strand_id
1 'polypeptide(L)'
;LNLVWPHAFELNTLALLAVLKQHNLSYEMFYGAKANKSQSLLEAAAQSAIGIDVSSIHELHAALRAGACAAKICATGPAKTAVFHQALVGAGSLICIDSLEELGHLQGVLQTQSPFSKARVLLRYRPTNSPKSRFGMGTADLLEGLQKLTKHTDIFNFEGFHFHLGGYGFESRAQAVREVGGFVEAAREMGLNPRMIDIGGGLPVRYVEPHAYAHFFENDNKPSHYYNQKVPGDYYPYG
;
A
#
# COMPACT_ATOMS: atom_id res chain seq x y z
N LEU A 1 -10.10 28.15 1.86
CA LEU A 1 -8.66 28.06 2.12
C LEU A 1 -8.35 26.68 2.67
N ASN A 2 -7.49 25.93 1.98
CA ASN A 2 -6.98 24.65 2.49
C ASN A 2 -5.63 24.91 3.15
N LEU A 3 -5.49 24.50 4.41
CA LEU A 3 -4.26 24.58 5.16
C LEU A 3 -3.64 23.18 5.27
N VAL A 4 -2.34 23.10 5.02
CA VAL A 4 -1.53 21.89 5.23
C VAL A 4 -0.55 22.20 6.38
N TRP A 5 -0.51 21.32 7.37
CA TRP A 5 0.35 21.48 8.54
C TRP A 5 1.34 20.32 8.67
N PRO A 6 2.52 20.42 8.04
CA PRO A 6 3.52 19.33 8.02
C PRO A 6 3.95 18.88 9.42
N HIS A 7 4.04 19.79 10.38
CA HIS A 7 4.42 19.41 11.75
C HIS A 7 3.44 18.44 12.41
N ALA A 8 2.11 18.55 12.15
CA ALA A 8 1.16 17.57 12.63
C ALA A 8 1.39 16.18 11.98
N PHE A 9 1.77 16.15 10.70
CA PHE A 9 2.16 14.92 10.02
C PHE A 9 3.39 14.27 10.70
N GLU A 10 4.41 15.06 11.03
CA GLU A 10 5.63 14.58 11.72
C GLU A 10 5.28 13.99 13.10
N LEU A 11 4.48 14.68 13.90
CA LEU A 11 4.03 14.20 15.21
C LEU A 11 3.26 12.88 15.13
N ASN A 12 2.34 12.76 14.17
CA ASN A 12 1.58 11.54 13.94
C ASN A 12 2.49 10.38 13.50
N THR A 13 3.46 10.66 12.64
CA THR A 13 4.46 9.68 12.19
C THR A 13 5.28 9.18 13.38
N LEU A 14 5.79 10.07 14.22
CA LEU A 14 6.56 9.71 15.42
C LEU A 14 5.73 8.88 16.41
N ALA A 15 4.46 9.23 16.62
CA ALA A 15 3.56 8.48 17.49
C ALA A 15 3.37 7.04 17.00
N LEU A 16 3.14 6.84 15.69
CA LEU A 16 2.98 5.51 15.11
C LEU A 16 4.28 4.70 15.17
N LEU A 17 5.42 5.32 14.87
CA LEU A 17 6.73 4.68 14.97
C LEU A 17 7.05 4.24 16.41
N ALA A 18 6.65 5.02 17.42
CA ALA A 18 6.83 4.67 18.83
C ALA A 18 6.07 3.38 19.20
N VAL A 19 4.82 3.22 18.71
CA VAL A 19 4.03 1.99 18.91
C VAL A 19 4.73 0.79 18.28
N LEU A 20 5.20 0.91 17.03
CA LEU A 20 5.88 -0.20 16.34
C LEU A 20 7.17 -0.62 17.08
N LYS A 21 7.94 0.34 17.57
CA LYS A 21 9.14 0.08 18.39
C LYS A 21 8.82 -0.62 19.70
N GLN A 22 7.75 -0.21 20.38
CA GLN A 22 7.32 -0.80 21.65
C GLN A 22 7.02 -2.30 21.51
N HIS A 23 6.55 -2.73 20.34
CA HIS A 23 6.24 -4.13 20.05
C HIS A 23 7.40 -4.91 19.42
N ASN A 24 8.61 -4.35 19.35
CA ASN A 24 9.79 -4.98 18.75
C ASN A 24 9.56 -5.52 17.32
N LEU A 25 8.72 -4.85 16.55
CA LEU A 25 8.45 -5.23 15.17
C LEU A 25 9.53 -4.67 14.25
N SER A 26 9.99 -5.49 13.30
CA SER A 26 10.71 -4.98 12.14
C SER A 26 9.69 -4.39 11.18
N TYR A 27 9.84 -3.12 10.82
CA TYR A 27 8.85 -2.40 10.02
C TYR A 27 9.50 -1.41 9.05
N GLU A 28 8.79 -1.14 7.98
CA GLU A 28 8.97 0.04 7.14
C GLU A 28 7.62 0.77 7.06
N MET A 29 7.67 2.11 7.06
CA MET A 29 6.47 2.94 6.93
C MET A 29 6.54 3.71 5.63
N PHE A 30 5.41 3.77 4.91
CA PHE A 30 5.27 4.53 3.68
C PHE A 30 4.13 5.53 3.80
N TYR A 31 4.37 6.76 3.39
CA TYR A 31 3.33 7.77 3.24
C TYR A 31 2.64 7.61 1.89
N GLY A 32 1.33 7.36 1.89
CA GLY A 32 0.55 7.26 0.66
C GLY A 32 0.31 8.65 0.04
N ALA A 33 1.04 9.01 -1.01
CA ALA A 33 0.90 10.29 -1.71
C ALA A 33 -0.52 10.55 -2.23
N LYS A 34 -1.27 9.48 -2.52
CA LYS A 34 -2.67 9.52 -2.93
C LYS A 34 -3.56 10.24 -1.92
N ALA A 35 -3.30 10.13 -0.62
CA ALA A 35 -4.10 10.74 0.44
C ALA A 35 -4.03 12.27 0.39
N ASN A 36 -2.84 12.82 0.19
CA ASN A 36 -2.64 14.25 -0.02
C ASN A 36 -1.32 14.47 -0.77
N LYS A 37 -1.41 15.04 -1.97
CA LYS A 37 -0.29 15.25 -2.90
C LYS A 37 0.49 16.55 -2.65
N SER A 38 0.27 17.20 -1.50
CA SER A 38 0.97 18.43 -1.16
C SER A 38 2.47 18.20 -1.12
N GLN A 39 3.23 19.04 -1.81
CA GLN A 39 4.69 18.97 -1.85
C GLN A 39 5.30 19.02 -0.45
N SER A 40 4.75 19.85 0.44
CA SER A 40 5.21 20.00 1.82
C SER A 40 5.06 18.71 2.66
N LEU A 41 4.06 17.87 2.37
CA LEU A 41 3.92 16.57 3.05
C LEU A 41 4.87 15.52 2.48
N LEU A 42 5.13 15.55 1.17
CA LEU A 42 6.15 14.68 0.57
C LEU A 42 7.55 15.02 1.09
N GLU A 43 7.86 16.31 1.25
CA GLU A 43 9.11 16.78 1.87
C GLU A 43 9.21 16.36 3.34
N ALA A 44 8.16 16.51 4.13
CA ALA A 44 8.11 16.06 5.51
C ALA A 44 8.31 14.53 5.61
N ALA A 45 7.70 13.74 4.72
CA ALA A 45 7.90 12.29 4.66
C ALA A 45 9.36 11.94 4.35
N ALA A 46 9.95 12.58 3.34
CA ALA A 46 11.35 12.36 2.97
C ALA A 46 12.32 12.73 4.10
N GLN A 47 12.08 13.84 4.81
CA GLN A 47 12.87 14.29 5.97
C GLN A 47 12.71 13.36 7.18
N SER A 48 11.52 12.78 7.38
CA SER A 48 11.27 11.79 8.43
C SER A 48 11.87 10.41 8.14
N ALA A 49 12.55 10.26 7.00
CA ALA A 49 13.16 9.02 6.52
C ALA A 49 12.19 7.83 6.36
N ILE A 50 10.89 8.08 6.28
CA ILE A 50 9.89 7.09 5.86
C ILE A 50 9.81 7.01 4.34
N GLY A 51 9.28 5.90 3.81
CA GLY A 51 9.06 5.73 2.38
C GLY A 51 7.86 6.54 1.89
N ILE A 52 7.69 6.58 0.58
CA ILE A 52 6.51 7.19 -0.07
C ILE A 52 5.87 6.16 -1.01
N ASP A 53 4.57 5.92 -0.84
CA ASP A 53 3.77 5.12 -1.77
C ASP A 53 3.17 6.02 -2.85
N VAL A 54 3.42 5.66 -4.11
CA VAL A 54 3.01 6.41 -5.30
C VAL A 54 2.14 5.56 -6.22
N SER A 55 1.19 6.17 -6.92
CA SER A 55 0.28 5.47 -7.84
C SER A 55 0.37 6.00 -9.28
N SER A 56 1.30 6.89 -9.56
CA SER A 56 1.50 7.46 -10.89
C SER A 56 2.93 7.98 -11.08
N ILE A 57 3.32 8.14 -12.34
CA ILE A 57 4.63 8.73 -12.69
C ILE A 57 4.76 10.17 -12.18
N HIS A 58 3.66 10.92 -12.11
CA HIS A 58 3.65 12.29 -11.57
C HIS A 58 3.94 12.31 -10.07
N GLU A 59 3.37 11.36 -9.32
CA GLU A 59 3.64 11.19 -7.90
C GLU A 59 5.07 10.73 -7.66
N LEU A 60 5.61 9.81 -8.48
CA LEU A 60 7.02 9.43 -8.44
C LEU A 60 7.94 10.64 -8.60
N HIS A 61 7.71 11.45 -9.62
CA HIS A 61 8.51 12.65 -9.84
C HIS A 61 8.37 13.67 -8.70
N ALA A 62 7.16 13.82 -8.13
CA ALA A 62 6.95 14.70 -6.99
C ALA A 62 7.69 14.20 -5.74
N ALA A 63 7.66 12.91 -5.46
CA ALA A 63 8.39 12.29 -4.36
C ALA A 63 9.91 12.46 -4.51
N LEU A 64 10.45 12.22 -5.71
CA LEU A 64 11.88 12.41 -5.99
C LEU A 64 12.30 13.89 -5.84
N ARG A 65 11.49 14.84 -6.32
CA ARG A 65 11.73 16.28 -6.12
C ARG A 65 11.67 16.69 -4.64
N ALA A 66 10.86 16.00 -3.84
CA ALA A 66 10.80 16.22 -2.39
C ALA A 66 12.03 15.67 -1.64
N GLY A 67 12.95 15.01 -2.32
CA GLY A 67 14.16 14.45 -1.74
C GLY A 67 13.98 13.01 -1.22
N ALA A 68 12.90 12.32 -1.60
CA ALA A 68 12.72 10.93 -1.22
C ALA A 68 13.81 10.03 -1.81
N CYS A 69 14.34 9.12 -0.99
CA CYS A 69 15.22 8.08 -1.46
C CYS A 69 14.45 7.12 -2.37
N ALA A 70 14.88 6.97 -3.62
CA ALA A 70 14.19 6.16 -4.62
C ALA A 70 13.99 4.69 -4.17
N ALA A 71 14.95 4.11 -3.44
CA ALA A 71 14.85 2.78 -2.86
C ALA A 71 13.76 2.64 -1.78
N LYS A 72 13.31 3.77 -1.22
CA LYS A 72 12.20 3.89 -0.26
C LYS A 72 10.90 4.38 -0.91
N ILE A 73 10.77 4.27 -2.22
CA ILE A 73 9.52 4.51 -2.93
C ILE A 73 8.89 3.16 -3.25
N CYS A 74 7.62 3.00 -2.91
CA CYS A 74 6.77 1.89 -3.34
C CYS A 74 5.76 2.40 -4.36
N ALA A 75 5.47 1.63 -5.39
CA ALA A 75 4.44 1.98 -6.36
C ALA A 75 3.29 0.98 -6.31
N THR A 76 2.13 1.44 -5.84
CA THR A 76 0.88 0.66 -5.80
C THR A 76 -0.09 1.10 -6.90
N GLY A 77 -1.17 0.32 -7.08
CA GLY A 77 -2.23 0.62 -8.05
C GLY A 77 -2.21 -0.32 -9.26
N PRO A 78 -3.38 -0.50 -9.92
CA PRO A 78 -3.60 -1.55 -10.92
C PRO A 78 -3.17 -1.18 -12.34
N ALA A 79 -2.86 0.08 -12.62
CA ALA A 79 -2.67 0.59 -13.97
C ALA A 79 -1.32 1.29 -14.14
N LYS A 80 -0.23 0.56 -14.00
CA LYS A 80 1.12 1.09 -14.27
C LYS A 80 1.45 0.92 -15.74
N THR A 81 1.69 2.04 -16.43
CA THR A 81 2.12 2.05 -17.84
C THR A 81 3.56 1.59 -17.99
N ALA A 82 3.95 1.20 -19.20
CA ALA A 82 5.34 0.80 -19.50
C ALA A 82 6.34 1.92 -19.14
N VAL A 83 6.01 3.19 -19.42
CA VAL A 83 6.85 4.35 -19.06
C VAL A 83 7.00 4.48 -17.55
N PHE A 84 5.92 4.22 -16.79
CA PHE A 84 5.98 4.25 -15.34
C PHE A 84 6.81 3.09 -14.78
N HIS A 85 6.64 1.87 -15.30
CA HIS A 85 7.51 0.72 -14.96
C HIS A 85 8.98 1.03 -15.22
N GLN A 86 9.32 1.59 -16.39
CA GLN A 86 10.68 1.99 -16.72
C GLN A 86 11.27 2.98 -15.71
N ALA A 87 10.49 4.00 -15.34
CA ALA A 87 10.93 5.00 -14.37
C ALA A 87 11.15 4.38 -12.97
N LEU A 88 10.26 3.47 -12.53
CA LEU A 88 10.36 2.78 -11.25
C LEU A 88 11.59 1.85 -11.20
N VAL A 89 11.80 1.07 -12.25
CA VAL A 89 12.98 0.17 -12.35
C VAL A 89 14.25 0.99 -12.38
N GLY A 90 14.31 2.05 -13.19
CA GLY A 90 15.47 2.95 -13.27
C GLY A 90 15.78 3.64 -11.93
N ALA A 91 14.77 3.92 -11.14
CA ALA A 91 14.92 4.49 -9.79
C ALA A 91 15.26 3.44 -8.71
N GLY A 92 15.13 2.14 -8.98
CA GLY A 92 15.29 1.07 -7.99
C GLY A 92 14.15 1.00 -6.96
N SER A 93 12.97 1.53 -7.32
CA SER A 93 11.78 1.57 -6.46
C SER A 93 11.13 0.19 -6.34
N LEU A 94 10.36 -0.01 -5.27
CA LEU A 94 9.57 -1.21 -5.05
C LEU A 94 8.26 -1.13 -5.87
N ILE A 95 7.89 -2.20 -6.57
CA ILE A 95 6.73 -2.25 -7.45
C ILE A 95 5.75 -3.29 -6.93
N CYS A 96 4.56 -2.85 -6.55
CA CYS A 96 3.47 -3.73 -6.15
C CYS A 96 2.70 -4.18 -7.40
N ILE A 97 2.81 -5.43 -7.77
CA ILE A 97 2.17 -6.05 -8.95
C ILE A 97 0.73 -6.42 -8.62
N ASP A 98 -0.23 -5.84 -9.32
CA ASP A 98 -1.66 -6.01 -9.05
C ASP A 98 -2.26 -7.22 -9.78
N SER A 99 -1.66 -7.68 -10.88
CA SER A 99 -2.18 -8.79 -11.71
C SER A 99 -1.07 -9.55 -12.44
N LEU A 100 -1.38 -10.76 -12.93
CA LEU A 100 -0.50 -11.54 -13.79
C LEU A 100 -0.19 -10.85 -15.11
N GLU A 101 -1.14 -10.11 -15.65
CA GLU A 101 -0.96 -9.32 -16.86
C GLU A 101 0.08 -8.23 -16.64
N GLU A 102 0.00 -7.51 -15.53
CA GLU A 102 0.99 -6.50 -15.16
C GLU A 102 2.39 -7.11 -14.98
N LEU A 103 2.50 -8.29 -14.36
CA LEU A 103 3.77 -9.00 -14.21
C LEU A 103 4.38 -9.32 -15.58
N GLY A 104 3.56 -9.77 -16.53
CA GLY A 104 4.00 -10.01 -17.92
C GLY A 104 4.45 -8.74 -18.63
N HIS A 105 3.72 -7.63 -18.46
CA HIS A 105 4.10 -6.33 -19.02
C HIS A 105 5.44 -5.83 -18.45
N LEU A 106 5.64 -5.93 -17.15
CA LEU A 106 6.91 -5.55 -16.52
C LEU A 106 8.06 -6.45 -17.02
N GLN A 107 7.84 -7.74 -17.15
CA GLN A 107 8.81 -8.67 -17.72
C GLN A 107 9.23 -8.23 -19.13
N GLY A 108 8.29 -7.88 -20.00
CA GLY A 108 8.56 -7.35 -21.34
C GLY A 108 9.41 -6.08 -21.32
N VAL A 109 9.11 -5.15 -20.40
CA VAL A 109 9.92 -3.92 -20.22
C VAL A 109 11.36 -4.27 -19.83
N LEU A 110 11.57 -5.19 -18.89
CA LEU A 110 12.88 -5.59 -18.41
C LEU A 110 13.72 -6.28 -19.51
N GLN A 111 13.10 -7.13 -20.31
CA GLN A 111 13.75 -7.83 -21.42
C GLN A 111 14.21 -6.89 -22.54
N THR A 112 13.46 -5.81 -22.79
CA THR A 112 13.80 -4.84 -23.84
C THR A 112 14.87 -3.83 -23.42
N GLN A 113 15.01 -3.55 -22.13
CA GLN A 113 15.88 -2.46 -21.65
C GLN A 113 17.19 -2.92 -21.02
N SER A 114 17.36 -4.23 -20.74
CA SER A 114 18.53 -4.77 -20.03
C SER A 114 18.93 -3.90 -18.83
N PRO A 115 18.06 -3.74 -17.81
CA PRO A 115 18.31 -2.82 -16.71
C PRO A 115 19.55 -3.25 -15.92
N PHE A 116 20.27 -2.27 -15.36
CA PHE A 116 21.44 -2.51 -14.51
C PHE A 116 21.11 -3.22 -13.18
N SER A 117 19.82 -3.26 -12.80
CA SER A 117 19.35 -3.87 -11.55
C SER A 117 18.06 -4.65 -11.77
N LYS A 118 17.85 -5.68 -10.95
CA LYS A 118 16.59 -6.43 -10.92
C LYS A 118 15.45 -5.55 -10.45
N ALA A 119 14.25 -5.73 -11.02
CA ALA A 119 13.06 -5.08 -10.50
C ALA A 119 12.67 -5.64 -9.13
N ARG A 120 12.52 -4.78 -8.14
CA ARG A 120 12.04 -5.14 -6.81
C ARG A 120 10.52 -5.21 -6.83
N VAL A 121 9.95 -6.36 -6.49
CA VAL A 121 8.50 -6.58 -6.65
C VAL A 121 7.85 -7.16 -5.40
N LEU A 122 6.62 -6.69 -5.13
CA LEU A 122 5.62 -7.34 -4.27
C LEU A 122 4.52 -7.91 -5.16
N LEU A 123 3.91 -9.01 -4.76
CA LEU A 123 2.66 -9.48 -5.36
C LEU A 123 1.48 -9.05 -4.50
N ARG A 124 0.48 -8.42 -5.11
CA ARG A 124 -0.72 -8.00 -4.41
C ARG A 124 -1.73 -9.13 -4.34
N TYR A 125 -2.00 -9.54 -3.11
CA TYR A 125 -3.02 -10.53 -2.79
C TYR A 125 -4.40 -9.87 -2.62
N ARG A 126 -5.45 -10.54 -3.06
CA ARG A 126 -6.85 -10.22 -2.77
C ARG A 126 -7.36 -11.16 -1.68
N PRO A 127 -7.44 -10.71 -0.41
CA PRO A 127 -7.86 -11.54 0.71
C PRO A 127 -9.27 -12.11 0.57
N THR A 128 -9.51 -13.29 1.16
CA THR A 128 -10.81 -13.98 1.09
C THR A 128 -11.95 -13.17 1.70
N ASN A 129 -11.67 -12.34 2.68
CA ASN A 129 -12.64 -11.41 3.28
C ASN A 129 -12.92 -10.16 2.44
N SER A 130 -12.29 -10.02 1.27
CA SER A 130 -12.54 -8.94 0.31
C SER A 130 -12.84 -9.46 -1.11
N PRO A 131 -13.80 -10.39 -1.29
CA PRO A 131 -14.01 -11.11 -2.55
C PRO A 131 -14.49 -10.21 -3.69
N LYS A 132 -15.12 -9.08 -3.38
CA LYS A 132 -15.61 -8.11 -4.36
C LYS A 132 -14.54 -7.09 -4.79
N SER A 133 -13.33 -7.14 -4.22
CA SER A 133 -12.24 -6.27 -4.65
C SER A 133 -11.87 -6.56 -6.11
N ARG A 134 -11.79 -5.51 -6.90
CA ARG A 134 -11.28 -5.57 -8.28
C ARG A 134 -9.76 -5.48 -8.35
N PHE A 135 -9.08 -5.38 -7.22
CA PHE A 135 -7.64 -5.23 -7.10
C PHE A 135 -7.01 -6.48 -6.49
N GLY A 136 -5.82 -6.79 -6.95
CA GLY A 136 -5.03 -7.90 -6.45
C GLY A 136 -5.46 -9.25 -7.01
N MET A 137 -4.57 -10.19 -6.88
CA MET A 137 -4.68 -11.57 -7.38
C MET A 137 -5.38 -12.47 -6.38
N GLY A 138 -6.23 -13.37 -6.87
CA GLY A 138 -6.72 -14.50 -6.10
C GLY A 138 -5.63 -15.56 -5.90
N THR A 139 -5.94 -16.60 -5.12
CA THR A 139 -4.97 -17.66 -4.77
C THR A 139 -4.31 -18.29 -6.00
N ALA A 140 -5.07 -18.66 -7.02
CA ALA A 140 -4.54 -19.31 -8.22
C ALA A 140 -3.56 -18.41 -8.98
N ASP A 141 -3.96 -17.16 -9.24
CA ASP A 141 -3.12 -16.20 -9.94
C ASP A 141 -1.85 -15.86 -9.14
N LEU A 142 -1.98 -15.78 -7.79
CA LEU A 142 -0.84 -15.49 -6.93
C LEU A 142 0.21 -16.61 -6.98
N LEU A 143 -0.24 -17.88 -6.93
CA LEU A 143 0.65 -19.04 -7.06
C LEU A 143 1.30 -19.10 -8.45
N GLU A 144 0.55 -18.80 -9.52
CA GLU A 144 1.11 -18.69 -10.87
C GLU A 144 2.16 -17.56 -10.94
N GLY A 145 1.88 -16.42 -10.30
CA GLY A 145 2.83 -15.31 -10.19
C GLY A 145 4.13 -15.73 -9.51
N LEU A 146 4.06 -16.48 -8.41
CA LEU A 146 5.25 -17.04 -7.75
C LEU A 146 6.04 -17.97 -8.68
N GLN A 147 5.35 -18.87 -9.40
CA GLN A 147 5.99 -19.76 -10.38
C GLN A 147 6.67 -18.99 -11.52
N LYS A 148 6.11 -17.87 -11.97
CA LYS A 148 6.76 -16.99 -12.94
C LYS A 148 8.02 -16.34 -12.37
N LEU A 149 7.95 -15.84 -11.14
CA LEU A 149 9.09 -15.21 -10.47
C LEU A 149 10.25 -16.19 -10.25
N THR A 150 9.99 -17.46 -9.95
CA THR A 150 11.06 -18.48 -9.81
C THR A 150 11.83 -18.72 -11.11
N LYS A 151 11.16 -18.57 -12.26
CA LYS A 151 11.78 -18.74 -13.57
C LYS A 151 12.59 -17.53 -14.04
N HIS A 152 12.42 -16.39 -13.39
CA HIS A 152 12.96 -15.10 -13.81
C HIS A 152 13.67 -14.37 -12.65
N THR A 153 14.38 -15.12 -11.82
CA THR A 153 15.17 -14.57 -10.70
C THR A 153 16.38 -13.75 -11.16
N ASP A 154 16.72 -13.81 -12.44
CA ASP A 154 17.73 -12.99 -13.09
C ASP A 154 17.29 -11.53 -13.26
N ILE A 155 16.01 -11.28 -13.49
CA ILE A 155 15.43 -9.94 -13.71
C ILE A 155 14.54 -9.43 -12.57
N PHE A 156 14.03 -10.32 -11.71
CA PHE A 156 13.18 -9.95 -10.56
C PHE A 156 13.87 -10.21 -9.22
N ASN A 157 13.68 -9.29 -8.29
CA ASN A 157 13.93 -9.48 -6.87
C ASN A 157 12.57 -9.46 -6.14
N PHE A 158 12.08 -10.65 -5.78
CA PHE A 158 10.82 -10.78 -5.07
C PHE A 158 11.01 -10.45 -3.59
N GLU A 159 10.39 -9.36 -3.14
CA GLU A 159 10.52 -8.85 -1.77
C GLU A 159 9.40 -9.38 -0.85
N GLY A 160 8.25 -9.76 -1.40
CA GLY A 160 7.14 -10.28 -0.61
C GLY A 160 5.75 -9.95 -1.15
N PHE A 161 4.81 -9.72 -0.25
CA PHE A 161 3.40 -9.57 -0.59
C PHE A 161 2.84 -8.23 -0.12
N HIS A 162 1.77 -7.82 -0.79
CA HIS A 162 0.97 -6.66 -0.42
C HIS A 162 -0.51 -7.08 -0.37
N PHE A 163 -1.28 -6.49 0.52
CA PHE A 163 -2.74 -6.46 0.42
C PHE A 163 -3.29 -5.11 0.89
N HIS A 164 -4.49 -4.78 0.45
CA HIS A 164 -5.19 -3.59 0.93
C HIS A 164 -6.66 -3.92 1.13
N LEU A 165 -7.18 -3.62 2.31
CA LEU A 165 -8.57 -3.84 2.68
C LEU A 165 -9.33 -2.53 2.73
N GLY A 166 -10.59 -2.55 2.32
CA GLY A 166 -11.55 -1.52 2.68
C GLY A 166 -11.95 -1.64 4.15
N GLY A 167 -12.29 -0.51 4.78
CA GLY A 167 -12.63 -0.46 6.19
C GLY A 167 -11.42 -0.44 7.13
N TYR A 168 -11.70 -0.34 8.42
CA TYR A 168 -10.71 -0.03 9.46
C TYR A 168 -10.51 -1.15 10.48
N GLY A 169 -11.22 -2.28 10.32
CA GLY A 169 -11.17 -3.41 11.24
C GLY A 169 -9.79 -4.07 11.30
N PHE A 170 -9.24 -4.24 12.50
CA PHE A 170 -7.94 -4.88 12.68
C PHE A 170 -8.04 -6.41 12.56
N GLU A 171 -9.18 -7.02 12.90
CA GLU A 171 -9.39 -8.46 12.76
C GLU A 171 -9.29 -8.93 11.32
N SER A 172 -9.89 -8.17 10.39
CA SER A 172 -9.81 -8.48 8.96
C SER A 172 -8.38 -8.36 8.43
N ARG A 173 -7.59 -7.40 8.94
CA ARG A 173 -6.16 -7.32 8.61
C ARG A 173 -5.37 -8.49 9.17
N ALA A 174 -5.62 -8.87 10.43
CA ALA A 174 -4.98 -10.02 11.05
C ALA A 174 -5.29 -11.32 10.31
N GLN A 175 -6.53 -11.48 9.81
CA GLN A 175 -6.91 -12.61 8.97
C GLN A 175 -6.11 -12.60 7.65
N ALA A 176 -6.06 -11.48 6.95
CA ALA A 176 -5.32 -11.37 5.70
C ALA A 176 -3.80 -11.64 5.88
N VAL A 177 -3.21 -11.21 7.00
CA VAL A 177 -1.81 -11.55 7.33
C VAL A 177 -1.61 -13.05 7.49
N ARG A 178 -2.56 -13.78 8.15
CA ARG A 178 -2.48 -15.23 8.27
C ARG A 178 -2.59 -15.93 6.90
N GLU A 179 -3.48 -15.46 6.04
CA GLU A 179 -3.62 -15.98 4.67
C GLU A 179 -2.31 -15.79 3.88
N VAL A 180 -1.73 -14.59 3.94
CA VAL A 180 -0.44 -14.29 3.30
C VAL A 180 0.71 -15.12 3.89
N GLY A 181 0.65 -15.48 5.19
CA GLY A 181 1.60 -16.37 5.82
C GLY A 181 1.77 -17.71 5.08
N GLY A 182 0.65 -18.31 4.64
CA GLY A 182 0.68 -19.52 3.82
C GLY A 182 1.37 -19.32 2.46
N PHE A 183 1.21 -18.15 1.84
CA PHE A 183 1.92 -17.84 0.59
C PHE A 183 3.41 -17.53 0.81
N VAL A 184 3.79 -17.01 1.97
CA VAL A 184 5.21 -16.85 2.35
C VAL A 184 5.88 -18.22 2.43
N GLU A 185 5.23 -19.21 3.03
CA GLU A 185 5.73 -20.59 3.11
C GLU A 185 5.84 -21.20 1.71
N ALA A 186 4.78 -21.13 0.91
CA ALA A 186 4.80 -21.63 -0.47
C ALA A 186 5.92 -20.96 -1.33
N ALA A 187 6.13 -19.66 -1.18
CA ALA A 187 7.19 -18.96 -1.90
C ALA A 187 8.59 -19.47 -1.48
N ARG A 188 8.80 -19.74 -0.18
CA ARG A 188 10.05 -20.29 0.33
C ARG A 188 10.31 -21.71 -0.18
N GLU A 189 9.28 -22.56 -0.22
CA GLU A 189 9.36 -23.90 -0.81
C GLU A 189 9.73 -23.85 -2.29
N MET A 190 9.32 -22.80 -3.01
CA MET A 190 9.71 -22.55 -4.40
C MET A 190 11.12 -21.93 -4.54
N GLY A 191 11.86 -21.71 -3.45
CA GLY A 191 13.19 -21.11 -3.46
C GLY A 191 13.23 -19.59 -3.52
N LEU A 192 12.08 -18.90 -3.35
CA LEU A 192 12.00 -17.45 -3.22
C LEU A 192 12.22 -17.05 -1.75
N ASN A 193 12.63 -15.79 -1.51
CA ASN A 193 12.90 -15.30 -0.16
C ASN A 193 12.11 -14.01 0.15
N PRO A 194 10.77 -14.11 0.34
CA PRO A 194 9.98 -12.96 0.74
C PRO A 194 10.39 -12.47 2.14
N ARG A 195 10.56 -11.16 2.29
CA ARG A 195 11.04 -10.51 3.51
C ARG A 195 10.04 -9.56 4.13
N MET A 196 8.99 -9.17 3.38
CA MET A 196 8.01 -8.20 3.84
C MET A 196 6.58 -8.58 3.49
N ILE A 197 5.67 -8.10 4.32
CA ILE A 197 4.23 -8.08 4.05
C ILE A 197 3.77 -6.64 4.22
N ASP A 198 3.35 -6.01 3.13
CA ASP A 198 2.73 -4.70 3.16
C ASP A 198 1.23 -4.87 3.41
N ILE A 199 0.77 -4.41 4.55
CA ILE A 199 -0.63 -4.53 5.01
C ILE A 199 -1.55 -3.43 4.48
N GLY A 200 -1.04 -2.58 3.59
CA GLY A 200 -1.77 -1.45 3.03
C GLY A 200 -2.01 -0.32 4.04
N GLY A 201 -2.79 0.64 3.59
CA GLY A 201 -3.18 1.80 4.40
C GLY A 201 -4.57 1.67 5.02
N GLY A 202 -5.20 2.81 5.32
CA GLY A 202 -6.53 2.86 5.94
C GLY A 202 -6.47 2.66 7.45
N LEU A 203 -5.49 3.26 8.13
CA LEU A 203 -5.51 3.37 9.59
C LEU A 203 -6.61 4.35 9.99
N PRO A 204 -7.44 4.02 11.01
CA PRO A 204 -8.54 4.88 11.42
C PRO A 204 -8.03 6.21 11.99
N VAL A 205 -8.70 7.29 11.61
CA VAL A 205 -8.44 8.65 12.10
C VAL A 205 -9.71 9.16 12.73
N ARG A 206 -9.60 9.81 13.89
CA ARG A 206 -10.75 10.41 14.56
C ARG A 206 -11.08 11.74 13.89
N TYR A 207 -12.20 11.80 13.17
CA TYR A 207 -12.71 13.03 12.53
C TYR A 207 -13.69 13.81 13.41
N VAL A 208 -14.38 13.14 14.34
CA VAL A 208 -15.36 13.74 15.24
C VAL A 208 -15.18 13.21 16.66
N GLU A 209 -15.57 13.99 17.63
CA GLU A 209 -15.56 13.56 19.02
C GLU A 209 -16.59 12.45 19.27
N PRO A 210 -16.26 11.39 20.03
CA PRO A 210 -17.15 10.25 20.24
C PRO A 210 -18.54 10.63 20.76
N HIS A 211 -18.64 11.61 21.65
CA HIS A 211 -19.92 12.07 22.19
C HIS A 211 -20.76 12.78 21.12
N ALA A 212 -20.16 13.54 20.22
CA ALA A 212 -20.87 14.20 19.12
C ALA A 212 -21.39 13.18 18.10
N TYR A 213 -20.62 12.13 17.85
CA TYR A 213 -21.03 11.01 16.99
C TYR A 213 -22.21 10.23 17.60
N ALA A 214 -22.14 9.88 18.88
CA ALA A 214 -23.22 9.19 19.58
C ALA A 214 -24.49 10.04 19.57
N HIS A 215 -24.39 11.32 19.90
CA HIS A 215 -25.54 12.24 19.88
C HIS A 215 -26.20 12.31 18.50
N PHE A 216 -25.39 12.38 17.41
CA PHE A 216 -25.92 12.38 16.05
C PHE A 216 -26.72 11.11 15.76
N PHE A 217 -26.20 9.93 16.10
CA PHE A 217 -26.88 8.67 15.84
C PHE A 217 -28.18 8.50 16.62
N GLU A 218 -28.20 8.96 17.87
CA GLU A 218 -29.36 8.84 18.75
C GLU A 218 -30.47 9.85 18.40
N ASN A 219 -30.10 11.07 18.03
CA ASN A 219 -31.08 12.19 17.99
C ASN A 219 -31.25 12.76 16.56
N ASP A 220 -30.19 12.79 15.74
CA ASP A 220 -30.18 13.57 14.50
C ASP A 220 -30.09 12.72 13.23
N ASN A 221 -29.84 11.40 13.32
CA ASN A 221 -29.69 10.52 12.16
C ASN A 221 -31.05 10.30 11.46
N LYS A 222 -31.34 11.12 10.44
CA LYS A 222 -32.61 11.12 9.69
C LYS A 222 -32.44 10.46 8.31
N PRO A 223 -33.52 9.91 7.70
CA PRO A 223 -33.47 9.31 6.37
C PRO A 223 -32.93 10.22 5.26
N SER A 224 -33.06 11.54 5.43
CA SER A 224 -32.56 12.53 4.46
C SER A 224 -31.04 12.68 4.43
N HIS A 225 -30.31 12.11 5.40
CA HIS A 225 -28.88 12.32 5.56
C HIS A 225 -28.01 11.45 4.66
N TYR A 226 -28.54 10.28 4.22
CA TYR A 226 -27.74 9.34 3.43
C TYR A 226 -28.59 8.61 2.39
N TYR A 227 -28.65 9.11 1.15
CA TYR A 227 -29.37 8.49 0.03
C TYR A 227 -30.79 8.04 0.37
N ASN A 228 -31.58 8.87 1.03
CA ASN A 228 -32.94 8.61 1.51
C ASN A 228 -33.04 7.51 2.60
N GLN A 229 -31.96 7.22 3.31
CA GLN A 229 -31.91 6.32 4.46
C GLN A 229 -31.09 6.93 5.59
N LYS A 230 -31.23 6.38 6.78
CA LYS A 230 -30.35 6.75 7.88
C LYS A 230 -28.91 6.34 7.59
N VAL A 231 -27.95 7.10 8.11
CA VAL A 231 -26.54 6.70 8.07
C VAL A 231 -26.40 5.35 8.80
N PRO A 232 -25.79 4.31 8.17
CA PRO A 232 -25.63 3.00 8.80
C PRO A 232 -24.79 3.07 10.08
N GLY A 233 -25.15 2.24 11.06
CA GLY A 233 -24.48 2.21 12.38
C GLY A 233 -23.07 1.60 12.38
N ASP A 234 -22.65 1.01 11.27
CA ASP A 234 -21.32 0.47 11.05
C ASP A 234 -20.28 1.51 10.57
N TYR A 235 -20.72 2.76 10.35
CA TYR A 235 -19.78 3.88 10.15
C TYR A 235 -19.18 4.30 11.49
N TYR A 236 -17.87 4.37 11.54
CA TYR A 236 -17.14 4.80 12.72
C TYR A 236 -17.06 6.34 12.77
N PRO A 237 -16.90 6.95 13.96
CA PRO A 237 -16.66 8.39 14.11
C PRO A 237 -15.29 8.82 13.54
N TYR A 238 -14.48 7.86 13.19
CA TYR A 238 -13.22 7.99 12.47
C TYR A 238 -13.40 7.25 11.14
N GLY A 239 -13.40 7.98 10.07
CA GLY A 239 -13.74 7.55 8.72
C GLY A 239 -12.79 6.56 8.10
#